data_882c201fc01a853c7543c45f9d04f679
#
_entry.id   882c201fc01a853c7543c45f9d04f679
#
_cell.length_a   1.000
_cell.length_b   1.000
_cell.length_c   1.000
_cell.angle_alpha   90.00
_cell.angle_beta   90.00
_cell.angle_gamma   90.00
#
_symmetry.space_group_name_H-M   'P 1'
#
loop_
_entity.id
_entity.type
_entity.pdbx_description
1 polymer ?
#
loop_
_entity_poly.entity_id
_entity_poly.type
_entity_poly.pdbx_seq_one_letter_code
_entity_poly.pdbx_strand_id
1 'polypeptide(L)'
;FLMGCLNGLTGKVEEVKVDVKPVISRLEAKGESFSIEYPYCTEFIISPCKVKAKDVRKKLSSWGESMIVAEGDNLVKVHIHAQRPGHVLDMAADWGTLHDIKCDNMVDQFHKNKEKQQKMVKKPLGILTVVSGDGWTELFRKLGADVVSGGQSMNPSVQELSSGMDNGQYEKYIILPNNKNIILAAQQLQKMLGEQVHIVPSTNPMEGLAAAMAFSEDNSLEENLEAMNERMGDITTAMITTAVRDSVVGEAVIHKDDFMGIMKNHEVIAEKDFTKCFLNVLSQIITEDTEIVTIYSGKDLSEEDCLKEIDKAEKKYPDVTFETYQGGQPLYPMFISAE
;
A
#
# COMPACT_ATOMS: atom_id res chain seq x y z
N PHE A 1 -1.07 17.25 11.74
CA PHE A 1 -2.04 18.30 11.33
C PHE A 1 -1.41 19.70 11.43
N LEU A 2 -0.91 20.15 12.61
CA LEU A 2 -0.24 21.45 12.81
C LEU A 2 1.03 21.63 11.95
N MET A 3 1.81 20.58 11.76
CA MET A 3 3.01 20.58 10.90
C MET A 3 2.66 20.75 9.40
N GLY A 4 1.55 20.15 8.94
CA GLY A 4 1.08 20.31 7.56
C GLY A 4 0.60 21.72 7.24
N CYS A 5 -0.07 22.37 8.20
CA CYS A 5 -0.47 23.78 8.07
C CYS A 5 0.74 24.73 8.03
N LEU A 6 1.78 24.45 8.83
CA LEU A 6 3.02 25.27 8.86
C LEU A 6 3.80 25.13 7.54
N ASN A 7 3.86 23.94 6.95
CA ASN A 7 4.54 23.68 5.68
C ASN A 7 3.82 24.34 4.50
N GLY A 8 2.48 24.40 4.52
CA GLY A 8 1.71 25.13 3.52
C GLY A 8 1.95 26.63 3.53
N LEU A 9 2.18 27.22 4.71
CA LEU A 9 2.45 28.64 4.88
C LEU A 9 3.89 29.05 4.49
N THR A 10 4.83 28.10 4.47
CA THR A 10 6.25 28.36 4.12
C THR A 10 6.58 28.05 2.66
N GLY A 11 5.58 27.79 1.81
CA GLY A 11 5.76 27.49 0.37
C GLY A 11 6.31 26.10 0.07
N LYS A 12 6.40 25.22 1.07
CA LYS A 12 6.65 23.79 0.89
C LYS A 12 5.31 23.05 0.83
N VAL A 13 4.66 23.12 -0.31
CA VAL A 13 3.36 22.47 -0.52
C VAL A 13 3.58 21.00 -0.87
N GLU A 14 3.46 20.12 0.14
CA GLU A 14 2.96 18.76 -0.13
C GLU A 14 1.44 18.85 -0.21
N GLU A 15 0.84 18.44 -1.34
CA GLU A 15 -0.60 18.33 -1.48
C GLU A 15 -1.14 17.34 -0.46
N VAL A 16 -1.65 17.83 0.66
CA VAL A 16 -2.44 17.01 1.59
C VAL A 16 -3.80 16.80 0.94
N LYS A 17 -3.98 15.69 0.24
CA LYS A 17 -5.30 15.21 -0.16
C LYS A 17 -6.08 14.90 1.11
N VAL A 18 -7.03 15.76 1.45
CA VAL A 18 -8.00 15.47 2.51
C VAL A 18 -8.92 14.36 1.98
N ASP A 19 -8.77 13.15 2.50
CA ASP A 19 -9.58 12.01 2.10
C ASP A 19 -11.01 12.18 2.66
N VAL A 20 -11.97 12.45 1.79
CA VAL A 20 -13.39 12.68 2.13
C VAL A 20 -14.15 11.36 2.35
N LYS A 21 -13.49 10.21 2.12
CA LYS A 21 -14.07 8.86 2.23
C LYS A 21 -14.74 8.49 3.58
N PRO A 22 -14.29 8.95 4.76
CA PRO A 22 -14.89 8.51 6.03
C PRO A 22 -16.33 8.97 6.27
N VAL A 23 -16.77 10.04 5.62
CA VAL A 23 -18.14 10.60 5.81
C VAL A 23 -19.15 9.85 4.93
N ILE A 24 -18.77 9.51 3.71
CA ILE A 24 -19.63 8.86 2.72
C ILE A 24 -19.93 7.40 3.12
N SER A 25 -18.93 6.64 3.58
CA SER A 25 -19.11 5.23 4.00
C SER A 25 -20.01 5.05 5.23
N ARG A 26 -20.10 6.06 6.11
CA ARG A 26 -21.03 6.03 7.26
C ARG A 26 -22.50 6.26 6.88
N LEU A 27 -22.76 6.89 5.76
CA LEU A 27 -24.10 7.21 5.28
C LEU A 27 -24.72 6.05 4.47
N GLU A 28 -23.92 5.28 3.74
CA GLU A 28 -24.36 4.10 3.00
C GLU A 28 -24.90 2.98 3.88
N ALA A 29 -24.40 2.86 5.12
CA ALA A 29 -24.81 1.81 6.07
C ALA A 29 -26.24 1.94 6.60
N LYS A 30 -26.95 3.03 6.32
CA LYS A 30 -28.29 3.30 6.88
C LYS A 30 -29.46 3.19 5.90
N GLY A 31 -29.23 2.98 4.59
CA GLY A 31 -30.32 2.78 3.62
C GLY A 31 -31.29 3.97 3.46
N GLU A 32 -30.94 5.15 3.96
CA GLU A 32 -31.77 6.36 3.89
C GLU A 32 -31.47 7.14 2.61
N SER A 33 -32.48 7.85 2.09
CA SER A 33 -32.33 8.72 0.92
C SER A 33 -31.23 9.75 1.18
N PHE A 34 -30.21 9.76 0.31
CA PHE A 34 -29.02 10.61 0.43
C PHE A 34 -29.42 12.09 0.35
N SER A 35 -29.43 12.76 1.48
CA SER A 35 -29.62 14.21 1.58
C SER A 35 -28.44 14.79 2.35
N ILE A 36 -27.57 15.52 1.64
CA ILE A 36 -26.52 16.32 2.27
C ILE A 36 -27.09 17.71 2.52
N GLU A 37 -27.17 18.11 3.78
CA GLU A 37 -27.67 19.43 4.17
C GLU A 37 -26.77 20.55 3.62
N TYR A 38 -25.47 20.31 3.50
CA TYR A 38 -24.47 21.26 2.98
C TYR A 38 -23.72 20.65 1.78
N PRO A 39 -24.31 20.64 0.59
CA PRO A 39 -23.81 19.88 -0.55
C PRO A 39 -22.60 20.48 -1.27
N TYR A 40 -22.22 21.72 -0.97
CA TYR A 40 -21.12 22.39 -1.66
C TYR A 40 -19.88 22.50 -0.79
N CYS A 41 -18.79 21.83 -1.20
CA CYS A 41 -17.46 22.05 -0.66
C CYS A 41 -16.89 23.34 -1.25
N THR A 42 -16.65 24.35 -0.41
CA THR A 42 -16.22 25.68 -0.84
C THR A 42 -14.87 25.99 -0.19
N GLU A 43 -13.88 26.27 -1.01
CA GLU A 43 -12.53 26.67 -0.59
C GLU A 43 -12.17 28.00 -1.22
N PHE A 44 -11.50 28.86 -0.45
CA PHE A 44 -11.00 30.14 -0.94
C PHE A 44 -9.94 30.73 0.01
N ILE A 45 -9.17 31.68 -0.53
CA ILE A 45 -8.19 32.47 0.21
C ILE A 45 -8.65 33.92 0.20
N ILE A 46 -8.61 34.58 1.35
CA ILE A 46 -8.85 36.03 1.49
C ILE A 46 -7.48 36.70 1.69
N SER A 47 -7.09 37.60 0.77
CA SER A 47 -5.79 38.31 0.87
C SER A 47 -5.86 39.67 0.12
N PRO A 48 -5.46 40.81 0.75
CA PRO A 48 -5.20 40.96 2.20
C PRO A 48 -6.49 40.81 3.01
N CYS A 49 -6.43 40.12 4.15
CA CYS A 49 -7.59 39.93 5.01
C CYS A 49 -7.65 40.96 6.13
N LYS A 50 -8.78 41.68 6.25
CA LYS A 50 -9.02 42.70 7.27
C LYS A 50 -9.56 42.14 8.58
N VAL A 51 -9.89 40.85 8.61
CA VAL A 51 -10.57 40.18 9.73
C VAL A 51 -9.74 39.01 10.22
N LYS A 52 -9.65 38.81 11.54
CA LYS A 52 -8.92 37.66 12.12
C LYS A 52 -9.65 36.34 11.86
N ALA A 53 -8.90 35.24 11.72
CA ALA A 53 -9.46 33.92 11.46
C ALA A 53 -10.55 33.50 12.46
N LYS A 54 -10.42 33.89 13.74
CA LYS A 54 -11.42 33.62 14.77
C LYS A 54 -12.79 34.28 14.45
N ASP A 55 -12.75 35.52 13.94
CA ASP A 55 -13.97 36.26 13.61
C ASP A 55 -14.57 35.73 12.28
N VAL A 56 -13.73 35.37 11.30
CA VAL A 56 -14.15 34.67 10.08
C VAL A 56 -14.90 33.38 10.45
N ARG A 57 -14.33 32.54 11.31
CA ARG A 57 -14.96 31.32 11.78
C ARG A 57 -16.31 31.60 12.45
N LYS A 58 -16.39 32.60 13.33
CA LYS A 58 -17.61 32.97 14.04
C LYS A 58 -18.70 33.42 13.10
N LYS A 59 -18.38 34.22 12.07
CA LYS A 59 -19.33 34.75 11.11
C LYS A 59 -19.85 33.72 10.14
N LEU A 60 -19.03 32.77 9.74
CA LEU A 60 -19.39 31.69 8.82
C LEU A 60 -20.05 30.47 9.48
N SER A 61 -20.00 30.36 10.81
CA SER A 61 -20.50 29.18 11.54
C SER A 61 -22.00 28.88 11.36
N SER A 62 -22.81 29.87 10.99
CA SER A 62 -24.23 29.71 10.72
C SER A 62 -24.56 29.36 9.25
N TRP A 63 -23.55 29.35 8.37
CA TRP A 63 -23.73 29.16 6.92
C TRP A 63 -23.22 27.83 6.39
N GLY A 64 -22.62 27.00 7.26
CA GLY A 64 -22.13 25.71 6.88
C GLY A 64 -21.49 24.92 8.02
N GLU A 65 -21.04 23.72 7.71
CA GLU A 65 -20.37 22.81 8.63
C GLU A 65 -18.98 22.41 8.14
N SER A 66 -18.30 21.55 8.89
CA SER A 66 -16.96 21.02 8.55
C SER A 66 -15.93 22.10 8.21
N MET A 67 -16.03 23.25 8.90
CA MET A 67 -15.28 24.45 8.58
C MET A 67 -13.85 24.41 9.12
N ILE A 68 -12.88 24.65 8.23
CA ILE A 68 -11.46 24.83 8.56
C ILE A 68 -11.08 26.27 8.17
N VAL A 69 -10.52 27.02 9.13
CA VAL A 69 -10.01 28.37 8.89
C VAL A 69 -8.56 28.41 9.35
N ALA A 70 -7.66 28.68 8.43
CA ALA A 70 -6.22 28.83 8.69
C ALA A 70 -5.78 30.28 8.44
N GLU A 71 -5.00 30.86 9.38
CA GLU A 71 -4.48 32.21 9.31
C GLU A 71 -3.01 32.20 8.93
N GLY A 72 -2.61 33.05 7.99
CA GLY A 72 -1.22 33.28 7.58
C GLY A 72 -0.90 34.78 7.60
N ASP A 73 0.29 35.14 7.12
CA ASP A 73 0.69 36.55 7.03
C ASP A 73 -0.21 37.31 6.06
N ASN A 74 -1.12 38.12 6.63
CA ASN A 74 -2.08 38.97 5.91
C ASN A 74 -3.07 38.18 5.01
N LEU A 75 -3.28 36.88 5.25
CA LEU A 75 -4.22 36.03 4.52
C LEU A 75 -4.99 35.09 5.44
N VAL A 76 -6.18 34.70 5.02
CA VAL A 76 -6.97 33.65 5.67
C VAL A 76 -7.45 32.66 4.60
N LYS A 77 -7.14 31.37 4.80
CA LYS A 77 -7.67 30.26 3.97
C LYS A 77 -8.88 29.68 4.66
N VAL A 78 -9.96 29.51 3.90
CA VAL A 78 -11.22 28.94 4.38
C VAL A 78 -11.57 27.71 3.56
N HIS A 79 -11.99 26.63 4.26
CA HIS A 79 -12.70 25.49 3.73
C HIS A 79 -14.01 25.34 4.51
N ILE A 80 -15.13 25.24 3.84
CA ILE A 80 -16.46 25.10 4.46
C ILE A 80 -17.39 24.29 3.58
N HIS A 81 -18.20 23.42 4.18
CA HIS A 81 -19.33 22.81 3.49
C HIS A 81 -20.56 23.70 3.66
N ALA A 82 -21.11 24.21 2.58
CA ALA A 82 -22.20 25.18 2.61
C ALA A 82 -23.39 24.72 1.78
N GLN A 83 -24.59 25.19 2.17
CA GLN A 83 -25.81 25.02 1.37
C GLN A 83 -25.88 26.06 0.21
N ARG A 84 -25.34 27.26 0.47
CA ARG A 84 -25.31 28.38 -0.48
C ARG A 84 -23.91 28.99 -0.55
N PRO A 85 -23.05 28.48 -1.40
CA PRO A 85 -21.64 28.94 -1.48
C PRO A 85 -21.55 30.44 -1.86
N GLY A 86 -22.46 30.94 -2.68
CA GLY A 86 -22.49 32.36 -3.04
C GLY A 86 -22.59 33.29 -1.83
N HIS A 87 -23.43 32.97 -0.83
CA HIS A 87 -23.52 33.77 0.40
C HIS A 87 -22.23 33.76 1.21
N VAL A 88 -21.55 32.63 1.27
CA VAL A 88 -20.25 32.50 1.96
C VAL A 88 -19.20 33.37 1.29
N LEU A 89 -19.16 33.36 -0.05
CA LEU A 89 -18.21 34.13 -0.85
C LEU A 89 -18.53 35.63 -0.78
N ASP A 90 -19.82 36.04 -0.84
CA ASP A 90 -20.23 37.42 -0.70
C ASP A 90 -19.81 38.03 0.63
N MET A 91 -20.05 37.29 1.72
CA MET A 91 -19.57 37.71 3.06
C MET A 91 -18.06 37.82 3.14
N ALA A 92 -17.36 36.86 2.53
CA ALA A 92 -15.89 36.83 2.54
C ALA A 92 -15.27 37.96 1.74
N ALA A 93 -15.92 38.40 0.65
CA ALA A 93 -15.50 39.52 -0.20
C ALA A 93 -15.46 40.85 0.57
N ASP A 94 -16.32 41.03 1.57
CA ASP A 94 -16.30 42.20 2.46
C ASP A 94 -15.02 42.30 3.31
N TRP A 95 -14.33 41.16 3.52
CA TRP A 95 -13.17 41.10 4.40
C TRP A 95 -11.83 41.22 3.67
N GLY A 96 -11.85 41.08 2.34
CA GLY A 96 -10.66 41.18 1.50
C GLY A 96 -10.88 40.64 0.09
N THR A 97 -9.82 40.61 -0.69
CA THR A 97 -9.89 40.06 -2.05
C THR A 97 -9.85 38.53 -1.99
N LEU A 98 -10.73 37.89 -2.75
CA LEU A 98 -10.81 36.43 -2.81
C LEU A 98 -9.88 35.88 -3.89
N HIS A 99 -9.14 34.82 -3.56
CA HIS A 99 -8.25 34.09 -4.44
C HIS A 99 -8.51 32.58 -4.34
N ASP A 100 -8.12 31.84 -5.37
CA ASP A 100 -8.17 30.36 -5.45
C ASP A 100 -9.54 29.80 -5.03
N ILE A 101 -10.62 30.41 -5.55
CA ILE A 101 -11.96 29.99 -5.25
C ILE A 101 -12.23 28.66 -5.94
N LYS A 102 -12.59 27.64 -5.15
CA LYS A 102 -13.08 26.33 -5.59
C LYS A 102 -14.45 26.09 -4.96
N CYS A 103 -15.39 25.61 -5.76
CA CYS A 103 -16.71 25.24 -5.30
C CYS A 103 -17.16 23.95 -6.01
N ASP A 104 -17.13 22.84 -5.27
CA ASP A 104 -17.47 21.52 -5.78
C ASP A 104 -18.80 21.04 -5.22
N ASN A 105 -19.69 20.54 -6.09
CA ASN A 105 -20.92 19.88 -5.67
C ASN A 105 -20.60 18.42 -5.29
N MET A 106 -20.65 18.12 -4.00
CA MET A 106 -20.38 16.78 -3.48
C MET A 106 -21.43 15.74 -3.91
N VAL A 107 -22.67 16.17 -4.16
CA VAL A 107 -23.73 15.30 -4.68
C VAL A 107 -23.40 14.87 -6.12
N ASP A 108 -22.97 15.81 -6.96
CA ASP A 108 -22.57 15.49 -8.34
C ASP A 108 -21.33 14.61 -8.38
N GLN A 109 -20.35 14.83 -7.48
CA GLN A 109 -19.19 13.95 -7.34
C GLN A 109 -19.61 12.54 -6.91
N PHE A 110 -20.55 12.43 -5.95
CA PHE A 110 -21.08 11.15 -5.52
C PHE A 110 -21.80 10.42 -6.67
N HIS A 111 -22.68 11.11 -7.39
CA HIS A 111 -23.38 10.50 -8.54
C HIS A 111 -22.44 10.11 -9.66
N LYS A 112 -21.45 10.95 -10.01
CA LYS A 112 -20.43 10.61 -11.02
C LYS A 112 -19.56 9.41 -10.59
N ASN A 113 -19.22 9.30 -9.31
CA ASN A 113 -18.49 8.15 -8.79
C ASN A 113 -19.37 6.90 -8.78
N LYS A 114 -20.64 7.02 -8.39
CA LYS A 114 -21.61 5.91 -8.42
C LYS A 114 -21.91 5.45 -9.85
N GLU A 115 -22.06 6.39 -10.80
CA GLU A 115 -22.22 6.05 -12.22
C GLU A 115 -20.95 5.41 -12.83
N LYS A 116 -19.75 5.84 -12.42
CA LYS A 116 -18.51 5.18 -12.80
C LYS A 116 -18.44 3.75 -12.24
N GLN A 117 -18.82 3.55 -10.99
CA GLN A 117 -18.90 2.22 -10.37
C GLN A 117 -19.97 1.33 -10.98
N GLN A 118 -21.13 1.88 -11.36
CA GLN A 118 -22.22 1.12 -12.00
C GLN A 118 -21.96 0.81 -13.49
N LYS A 119 -21.10 1.56 -14.17
CA LYS A 119 -20.70 1.32 -15.58
C LYS A 119 -19.53 0.37 -15.74
N MET A 120 -18.80 0.03 -14.68
CA MET A 120 -17.77 -0.99 -14.76
C MET A 120 -18.44 -2.37 -14.69
N VAL A 121 -18.48 -3.04 -15.82
CA VAL A 121 -18.71 -4.50 -15.83
C VAL A 121 -17.58 -5.09 -14.97
N LYS A 122 -17.94 -5.65 -13.82
CA LYS A 122 -16.96 -6.30 -12.96
C LYS A 122 -16.31 -7.45 -13.70
N LYS A 123 -15.00 -7.53 -13.62
CA LYS A 123 -14.29 -8.72 -14.08
C LYS A 123 -14.58 -9.89 -13.13
N PRO A 124 -14.64 -11.13 -13.61
CA PRO A 124 -14.99 -12.27 -12.77
C PRO A 124 -14.04 -12.47 -11.59
N LEU A 125 -12.73 -12.30 -11.82
CA LEU A 125 -11.70 -12.65 -10.87
C LEU A 125 -10.53 -11.67 -10.92
N GLY A 126 -9.98 -11.31 -9.76
CA GLY A 126 -8.80 -10.48 -9.62
C GLY A 126 -7.87 -10.94 -8.50
N ILE A 127 -6.68 -10.39 -8.47
CA ILE A 127 -5.68 -10.65 -7.44
C ILE A 127 -5.61 -9.45 -6.49
N LEU A 128 -5.63 -9.72 -5.19
CA LEU A 128 -5.25 -8.77 -4.14
C LEU A 128 -3.97 -9.26 -3.46
N THR A 129 -2.96 -8.43 -3.41
CA THR A 129 -1.68 -8.80 -2.78
C THR A 129 -1.28 -7.83 -1.68
N VAL A 130 -0.56 -8.33 -0.69
CA VAL A 130 0.01 -7.49 0.38
C VAL A 130 1.52 -7.47 0.24
N VAL A 131 2.07 -6.28 0.01
CA VAL A 131 3.53 -6.10 -0.05
C VAL A 131 3.96 -4.76 0.54
N SER A 132 5.24 -4.66 0.88
CA SER A 132 5.90 -3.43 1.32
C SER A 132 7.15 -3.22 0.47
N GLY A 133 7.31 -2.01 -0.03
CA GLY A 133 8.35 -1.61 -0.97
C GLY A 133 7.79 -1.20 -2.32
N ASP A 134 8.35 -0.13 -2.88
CA ASP A 134 7.85 0.44 -4.12
C ASP A 134 8.09 -0.50 -5.31
N GLY A 135 9.24 -1.18 -5.33
CA GLY A 135 9.56 -2.14 -6.39
C GLY A 135 8.61 -3.34 -6.39
N TRP A 136 8.31 -3.91 -5.22
CA TRP A 136 7.31 -4.98 -5.10
C TRP A 136 5.92 -4.51 -5.55
N THR A 137 5.54 -3.30 -5.15
CA THR A 137 4.27 -2.70 -5.56
C THR A 137 4.19 -2.56 -7.08
N GLU A 138 5.28 -2.14 -7.73
CA GLU A 138 5.33 -2.02 -9.18
C GLU A 138 5.26 -3.39 -9.89
N LEU A 139 6.01 -4.38 -9.40
CA LEU A 139 5.99 -5.74 -9.97
C LEU A 139 4.58 -6.33 -9.96
N PHE A 140 3.88 -6.32 -8.81
CA PHE A 140 2.54 -6.85 -8.72
C PHE A 140 1.50 -6.07 -9.54
N ARG A 141 1.63 -4.74 -9.60
CA ARG A 141 0.75 -3.92 -10.45
C ARG A 141 0.94 -4.20 -11.94
N LYS A 142 2.16 -4.48 -12.39
CA LYS A 142 2.42 -4.90 -13.78
C LYS A 142 1.72 -6.22 -14.13
N LEU A 143 1.52 -7.11 -13.16
CA LEU A 143 0.75 -8.33 -13.29
C LEU A 143 -0.77 -8.12 -13.12
N GLY A 144 -1.23 -6.88 -12.97
CA GLY A 144 -2.66 -6.56 -12.82
C GLY A 144 -3.22 -6.75 -11.42
N ALA A 145 -2.39 -7.01 -10.40
CA ALA A 145 -2.85 -7.19 -9.04
C ALA A 145 -3.16 -5.85 -8.34
N ASP A 146 -4.24 -5.83 -7.56
CA ASP A 146 -4.49 -4.78 -6.58
C ASP A 146 -3.53 -4.96 -5.39
N VAL A 147 -2.94 -3.85 -4.93
CA VAL A 147 -1.91 -3.90 -3.88
C VAL A 147 -2.37 -3.19 -2.63
N VAL A 148 -2.34 -3.91 -1.52
CA VAL A 148 -2.47 -3.35 -0.17
C VAL A 148 -1.07 -3.18 0.41
N SER A 149 -0.76 -1.98 0.86
CA SER A 149 0.52 -1.73 1.55
C SER A 149 0.49 -2.35 2.94
N GLY A 150 1.46 -3.21 3.24
CA GLY A 150 1.65 -3.76 4.58
C GLY A 150 2.10 -2.72 5.62
N GLY A 151 2.39 -1.49 5.20
CA GLY A 151 2.94 -0.44 6.07
C GLY A 151 4.30 -0.82 6.66
N GLN A 152 4.72 -0.12 7.70
CA GLN A 152 6.00 -0.41 8.39
C GLN A 152 5.96 -1.72 9.19
N SER A 153 4.80 -2.13 9.67
CA SER A 153 4.61 -3.36 10.43
C SER A 153 4.49 -4.60 9.55
N MET A 154 4.30 -4.43 8.24
CA MET A 154 4.01 -5.49 7.26
C MET A 154 2.80 -6.38 7.62
N ASN A 155 1.87 -5.88 8.45
CA ASN A 155 0.71 -6.62 8.95
C ASN A 155 -0.56 -5.76 8.85
N PRO A 156 -1.20 -5.67 7.67
CA PRO A 156 -2.48 -4.98 7.53
C PRO A 156 -3.60 -5.69 8.31
N SER A 157 -4.52 -4.91 8.82
CA SER A 157 -5.75 -5.40 9.45
C SER A 157 -6.73 -5.99 8.42
N VAL A 158 -7.71 -6.75 8.89
CA VAL A 158 -8.81 -7.27 8.05
C VAL A 158 -9.55 -6.13 7.34
N GLN A 159 -9.68 -4.98 7.98
CA GLN A 159 -10.32 -3.81 7.38
C GLN A 159 -9.49 -3.21 6.25
N GLU A 160 -8.17 -3.14 6.39
CA GLU A 160 -7.27 -2.66 5.33
C GLU A 160 -7.26 -3.62 4.13
N LEU A 161 -7.30 -4.94 4.36
CA LEU A 161 -7.47 -5.94 3.31
C LEU A 161 -8.81 -5.75 2.57
N SER A 162 -9.91 -5.58 3.32
CA SER A 162 -11.23 -5.31 2.73
C SER A 162 -11.24 -4.04 1.90
N SER A 163 -10.61 -2.97 2.39
CA SER A 163 -10.51 -1.69 1.67
C SER A 163 -9.73 -1.80 0.36
N GLY A 164 -8.78 -2.74 0.27
CA GLY A 164 -8.07 -3.04 -0.98
C GLY A 164 -8.98 -3.56 -2.09
N MET A 165 -10.13 -4.16 -1.73
CA MET A 165 -11.15 -4.68 -2.65
C MET A 165 -12.21 -3.62 -3.01
N ASP A 166 -12.24 -2.46 -2.34
CA ASP A 166 -13.28 -1.42 -2.49
C ASP A 166 -13.31 -0.77 -3.88
N ASN A 167 -12.30 -0.99 -4.72
CA ASN A 167 -12.30 -0.52 -6.11
C ASN A 167 -13.42 -1.14 -6.95
N GLY A 168 -14.04 -2.23 -6.46
CA GLY A 168 -15.22 -2.85 -7.06
C GLY A 168 -15.01 -3.40 -8.48
N GLN A 169 -13.75 -3.62 -8.88
CA GLN A 169 -13.40 -4.02 -10.24
C GLN A 169 -13.68 -5.50 -10.50
N TYR A 170 -13.70 -6.33 -9.45
CA TYR A 170 -13.81 -7.77 -9.55
C TYR A 170 -15.00 -8.31 -8.74
N GLU A 171 -15.58 -9.43 -9.17
CA GLU A 171 -16.62 -10.15 -8.45
C GLU A 171 -16.02 -10.98 -7.32
N LYS A 172 -14.87 -11.59 -7.58
CA LYS A 172 -14.12 -12.43 -6.65
C LYS A 172 -12.64 -12.00 -6.62
N TYR A 173 -11.99 -12.23 -5.50
CA TYR A 173 -10.57 -11.95 -5.31
C TYR A 173 -9.82 -13.19 -4.83
N ILE A 174 -8.64 -13.42 -5.41
CA ILE A 174 -7.61 -14.31 -4.84
C ILE A 174 -6.63 -13.43 -4.06
N ILE A 175 -6.51 -13.69 -2.77
CA ILE A 175 -5.60 -12.95 -1.89
C ILE A 175 -4.26 -13.66 -1.82
N LEU A 176 -3.17 -12.92 -2.06
CA LEU A 176 -1.78 -13.30 -1.83
C LEU A 176 -1.26 -12.57 -0.58
N PRO A 177 -1.24 -13.21 0.59
CA PRO A 177 -0.87 -12.55 1.85
C PRO A 177 0.61 -12.19 1.93
N ASN A 178 1.50 -12.99 1.33
CA ASN A 178 2.96 -12.82 1.31
C ASN A 178 3.61 -12.71 2.69
N ASN A 179 2.90 -13.11 3.73
CA ASN A 179 3.38 -13.15 5.10
C ASN A 179 2.48 -14.09 5.93
N LYS A 180 3.10 -14.98 6.71
CA LYS A 180 2.38 -15.93 7.58
C LYS A 180 1.39 -15.25 8.54
N ASN A 181 1.75 -14.08 9.07
CA ASN A 181 0.89 -13.35 9.99
C ASN A 181 -0.38 -12.82 9.32
N ILE A 182 -0.31 -12.53 8.02
CA ILE A 182 -1.45 -12.00 7.25
C ILE A 182 -2.41 -13.11 6.81
N ILE A 183 -1.95 -14.36 6.70
CA ILE A 183 -2.80 -15.50 6.34
C ILE A 183 -4.02 -15.59 7.26
N LEU A 184 -3.86 -15.39 8.57
CA LEU A 184 -4.96 -15.41 9.53
C LEU A 184 -5.97 -14.27 9.29
N ALA A 185 -5.50 -13.07 8.98
CA ALA A 185 -6.36 -11.94 8.66
C ALA A 185 -7.11 -12.16 7.33
N ALA A 186 -6.44 -12.72 6.32
CA ALA A 186 -7.07 -13.10 5.05
C ALA A 186 -8.14 -14.20 5.25
N GLN A 187 -7.87 -15.22 6.07
CA GLN A 187 -8.84 -16.26 6.42
C GLN A 187 -10.06 -15.70 7.18
N GLN A 188 -9.84 -14.71 8.05
CA GLN A 188 -10.93 -14.03 8.71
C GLN A 188 -11.78 -13.24 7.71
N LEU A 189 -11.16 -12.55 6.76
CA LEU A 189 -11.86 -11.85 5.68
C LEU A 189 -12.65 -12.82 4.81
N GLN A 190 -12.07 -13.97 4.45
CA GLN A 190 -12.76 -15.03 3.71
C GLN A 190 -13.99 -15.54 4.44
N LYS A 191 -13.91 -15.76 5.76
CA LYS A 191 -15.08 -16.16 6.56
C LYS A 191 -16.19 -15.10 6.58
N MET A 192 -15.84 -13.82 6.49
CA MET A 192 -16.81 -12.71 6.47
C MET A 192 -17.47 -12.52 5.10
N LEU A 193 -16.72 -12.69 4.01
CA LEU A 193 -17.17 -12.41 2.64
C LEU A 193 -17.50 -13.68 1.83
N GLY A 194 -17.22 -14.87 2.36
CA GLY A 194 -17.55 -16.16 1.73
C GLY A 194 -16.88 -16.33 0.38
N GLU A 195 -17.69 -16.68 -0.61
CA GLU A 195 -17.27 -16.98 -1.99
C GLU A 195 -16.63 -15.80 -2.76
N GLN A 196 -16.63 -14.61 -2.18
CA GLN A 196 -15.99 -13.45 -2.81
C GLN A 196 -14.47 -13.43 -2.60
N VAL A 197 -13.95 -14.22 -1.65
CA VAL A 197 -12.54 -14.20 -1.26
C VAL A 197 -11.98 -15.62 -1.24
N HIS A 198 -10.90 -15.82 -1.96
CA HIS A 198 -10.10 -17.05 -1.98
C HIS A 198 -8.67 -16.71 -1.61
N ILE A 199 -7.90 -17.68 -1.12
CA ILE A 199 -6.54 -17.44 -0.62
C ILE A 199 -5.59 -18.44 -1.23
N VAL A 200 -4.50 -17.94 -1.81
CA VAL A 200 -3.29 -18.71 -2.10
C VAL A 200 -2.29 -18.33 -0.99
N PRO A 201 -1.92 -19.25 -0.09
CA PRO A 201 -1.31 -18.92 1.20
C PRO A 201 0.19 -18.65 1.10
N SER A 202 0.59 -17.70 0.26
CA SER A 202 1.96 -17.25 0.10
C SER A 202 2.53 -16.70 1.43
N THR A 203 3.75 -17.10 1.77
CA THR A 203 4.39 -16.73 3.04
C THR A 203 5.44 -15.63 2.89
N ASN A 204 5.80 -15.30 1.66
CA ASN A 204 6.72 -14.22 1.31
C ASN A 204 6.37 -13.65 -0.08
N PRO A 205 6.87 -12.45 -0.45
CA PRO A 205 6.54 -11.81 -1.72
C PRO A 205 7.00 -12.59 -2.97
N MET A 206 8.05 -13.38 -2.88
CA MET A 206 8.55 -14.19 -4.00
C MET A 206 7.56 -15.32 -4.34
N GLU A 207 7.06 -16.02 -3.33
CA GLU A 207 5.99 -17.01 -3.49
C GLU A 207 4.73 -16.39 -4.10
N GLY A 208 4.32 -15.22 -3.60
CA GLY A 208 3.17 -14.51 -4.16
C GLY A 208 3.39 -14.03 -5.59
N LEU A 209 4.61 -13.61 -5.95
CA LEU A 209 4.93 -13.21 -7.31
C LEU A 209 4.86 -14.41 -8.27
N ALA A 210 5.47 -15.53 -7.90
CA ALA A 210 5.38 -16.77 -8.68
C ALA A 210 3.93 -17.22 -8.86
N ALA A 211 3.12 -17.21 -7.80
CA ALA A 211 1.70 -17.49 -7.89
C ALA A 211 0.97 -16.50 -8.81
N ALA A 212 1.23 -15.19 -8.70
CA ALA A 212 0.59 -14.19 -9.54
C ALA A 212 0.94 -14.34 -11.03
N MET A 213 2.14 -14.80 -11.36
CA MET A 213 2.56 -15.08 -12.74
C MET A 213 1.81 -16.26 -13.36
N ALA A 214 1.31 -17.20 -12.57
CA ALA A 214 0.50 -18.33 -13.05
C ALA A 214 -0.99 -17.99 -13.22
N PHE A 215 -1.43 -16.79 -12.79
CA PHE A 215 -2.81 -16.36 -12.93
C PHE A 215 -3.16 -16.04 -14.38
N SER A 216 -4.34 -16.49 -14.84
CA SER A 216 -4.91 -16.13 -16.13
C SER A 216 -6.36 -15.68 -15.99
N GLU A 217 -6.71 -14.56 -16.62
CA GLU A 217 -8.11 -14.07 -16.69
C GLU A 217 -9.03 -15.02 -17.45
N ASP A 218 -8.48 -15.88 -18.30
CA ASP A 218 -9.24 -16.84 -19.12
C ASP A 218 -9.58 -18.15 -18.36
N ASN A 219 -8.90 -18.41 -17.24
CA ASN A 219 -9.09 -19.60 -16.44
C ASN A 219 -10.24 -19.44 -15.43
N SER A 220 -10.87 -20.55 -15.07
CA SER A 220 -11.79 -20.59 -13.93
C SER A 220 -11.06 -20.28 -12.59
N LEU A 221 -11.83 -20.06 -11.55
CA LEU A 221 -11.27 -19.86 -10.21
C LEU A 221 -10.46 -21.08 -9.75
N GLU A 222 -11.00 -22.27 -9.94
CA GLU A 222 -10.40 -23.54 -9.54
C GLU A 222 -9.08 -23.78 -10.26
N GLU A 223 -9.05 -23.58 -11.59
CA GLU A 223 -7.83 -23.71 -12.40
C GLU A 223 -6.77 -22.69 -11.98
N ASN A 224 -7.16 -21.45 -11.68
CA ASN A 224 -6.22 -20.45 -11.17
C ASN A 224 -5.67 -20.82 -9.79
N LEU A 225 -6.53 -21.29 -8.87
CA LEU A 225 -6.06 -21.70 -7.54
C LEU A 225 -5.09 -22.88 -7.62
N GLU A 226 -5.34 -23.85 -8.51
CA GLU A 226 -4.43 -24.98 -8.73
C GLU A 226 -3.09 -24.53 -9.30
N ALA A 227 -3.10 -23.82 -10.44
CA ALA A 227 -1.90 -23.32 -11.11
C ALA A 227 -1.05 -22.40 -10.21
N MET A 228 -1.70 -21.50 -9.47
CA MET A 228 -1.02 -20.56 -8.57
C MET A 228 -0.36 -21.28 -7.37
N ASN A 229 -1.03 -22.30 -6.80
CA ASN A 229 -0.45 -23.09 -5.72
C ASN A 229 0.70 -23.98 -6.20
N GLU A 230 0.57 -24.61 -7.39
CA GLU A 230 1.63 -25.40 -8.02
C GLU A 230 2.86 -24.52 -8.24
N ARG A 231 2.71 -23.40 -8.95
CA ARG A 231 3.83 -22.50 -9.25
C ARG A 231 4.52 -21.92 -8.00
N MET A 232 3.73 -21.60 -6.97
CA MET A 232 4.26 -21.21 -5.66
C MET A 232 5.08 -22.33 -5.00
N GLY A 233 4.72 -23.58 -5.26
CA GLY A 233 5.42 -24.77 -4.76
C GLY A 233 6.79 -24.98 -5.42
N ASP A 234 6.93 -24.68 -6.69
CA ASP A 234 8.11 -24.95 -7.51
C ASP A 234 9.32 -24.09 -7.17
N ILE A 235 9.12 -22.91 -6.59
CA ILE A 235 10.22 -22.02 -6.25
C ILE A 235 10.78 -22.29 -4.86
N THR A 236 12.10 -22.19 -4.75
CA THR A 236 12.79 -22.17 -3.46
C THR A 236 13.09 -20.72 -3.08
N THR A 237 12.78 -20.34 -1.84
CA THR A 237 12.94 -18.96 -1.38
C THR A 237 13.78 -18.85 -0.11
N ALA A 238 14.53 -17.77 -0.01
CA ALA A 238 15.26 -17.39 1.20
C ALA A 238 15.19 -15.88 1.41
N MET A 239 15.36 -15.47 2.67
CA MET A 239 15.33 -14.06 3.09
C MET A 239 16.53 -13.80 3.98
N ILE A 240 17.23 -12.68 3.77
CA ILE A 240 18.31 -12.23 4.65
C ILE A 240 17.82 -11.03 5.45
N THR A 241 18.02 -11.08 6.78
CA THR A 241 17.68 -9.99 7.72
C THR A 241 18.77 -9.89 8.79
N THR A 242 18.67 -8.85 9.64
CA THR A 242 19.59 -8.66 10.77
C THR A 242 18.88 -9.02 12.08
N ALA A 243 19.58 -9.75 12.95
CA ALA A 243 19.08 -10.15 14.26
C ALA A 243 18.93 -8.94 15.20
N VAL A 244 17.73 -8.73 15.73
CA VAL A 244 17.46 -7.61 16.68
C VAL A 244 17.82 -7.95 18.13
N ARG A 245 18.03 -9.25 18.44
CA ARG A 245 18.37 -9.78 19.78
C ARG A 245 19.03 -11.14 19.67
N ASP A 246 19.68 -11.55 20.74
CA ASP A 246 20.18 -12.92 20.88
C ASP A 246 19.01 -13.92 20.89
N SER A 247 19.19 -15.03 20.20
CA SER A 247 18.20 -16.11 20.13
C SER A 247 18.85 -17.43 19.71
N VAL A 248 18.08 -18.52 19.82
CA VAL A 248 18.46 -19.83 19.30
C VAL A 248 17.30 -20.35 18.47
N VAL A 249 17.57 -20.74 17.22
CA VAL A 249 16.58 -21.31 16.31
C VAL A 249 17.12 -22.62 15.76
N GLY A 250 16.52 -23.75 16.15
CA GLY A 250 17.07 -25.07 15.86
C GLY A 250 18.49 -25.23 16.48
N GLU A 251 19.48 -25.50 15.65
CA GLU A 251 20.89 -25.60 16.07
C GLU A 251 21.65 -24.27 15.92
N ALA A 252 21.06 -23.26 15.28
CA ALA A 252 21.70 -21.98 15.05
C ALA A 252 21.66 -21.09 16.31
N VAL A 253 22.83 -20.71 16.79
CA VAL A 253 22.99 -19.67 17.83
C VAL A 253 23.14 -18.33 17.13
N ILE A 254 22.26 -17.41 17.42
CA ILE A 254 22.15 -16.13 16.76
C ILE A 254 22.46 -15.05 17.79
N HIS A 255 23.41 -14.18 17.50
CA HIS A 255 23.68 -13.01 18.31
C HIS A 255 23.03 -11.76 17.71
N LYS A 256 22.77 -10.78 18.56
CA LYS A 256 22.30 -9.48 18.11
C LYS A 256 23.26 -8.92 17.05
N ASP A 257 22.69 -8.33 16.01
CA ASP A 257 23.38 -7.75 14.85
C ASP A 257 24.01 -8.78 13.88
N ASP A 258 23.87 -10.10 14.12
CA ASP A 258 24.21 -11.12 13.12
C ASP A 258 23.26 -11.05 11.92
N PHE A 259 23.74 -11.36 10.73
CA PHE A 259 22.92 -11.57 9.54
C PHE A 259 22.31 -12.96 9.58
N MET A 260 21.00 -13.02 9.38
CA MET A 260 20.24 -14.27 9.38
C MET A 260 19.70 -14.56 7.97
N GLY A 261 20.07 -15.70 7.42
CA GLY A 261 19.42 -16.30 6.26
C GLY A 261 18.30 -17.22 6.71
N ILE A 262 17.09 -16.97 6.28
CA ILE A 262 15.88 -17.74 6.61
C ILE A 262 15.37 -18.40 5.34
N MET A 263 15.43 -19.72 5.25
CA MET A 263 14.96 -20.49 4.10
C MET A 263 13.48 -20.85 4.20
N LYS A 264 12.87 -21.24 3.08
CA LYS A 264 11.46 -21.67 2.97
C LYS A 264 11.09 -22.77 3.97
N ASN A 265 11.99 -23.73 4.22
CA ASN A 265 11.81 -24.83 5.16
C ASN A 265 12.01 -24.44 6.64
N HIS A 266 12.20 -23.14 6.93
CA HIS A 266 12.44 -22.55 8.26
C HIS A 266 13.83 -22.84 8.87
N GLU A 267 14.75 -23.41 8.13
CA GLU A 267 16.13 -23.44 8.52
C GLU A 267 16.70 -22.02 8.54
N VAL A 268 17.57 -21.76 9.52
CA VAL A 268 18.20 -20.46 9.74
C VAL A 268 19.70 -20.60 9.75
N ILE A 269 20.36 -19.75 8.99
CA ILE A 269 21.82 -19.57 9.01
C ILE A 269 22.10 -18.23 9.70
N ALA A 270 23.07 -18.19 10.61
CA ALA A 270 23.52 -16.95 11.25
C ALA A 270 25.00 -16.72 11.00
N GLU A 271 25.35 -15.55 10.52
CA GLU A 271 26.72 -15.14 10.20
C GLU A 271 26.96 -13.69 10.59
N LYS A 272 28.19 -13.38 11.01
CA LYS A 272 28.59 -11.99 11.31
C LYS A 272 28.84 -11.14 10.05
N ASP A 273 29.12 -11.80 8.94
CA ASP A 273 29.45 -11.18 7.67
C ASP A 273 28.34 -11.40 6.65
N PHE A 274 27.87 -10.33 6.03
CA PHE A 274 26.77 -10.38 5.06
C PHE A 274 27.10 -11.28 3.86
N THR A 275 28.30 -11.14 3.28
CA THR A 275 28.72 -11.95 2.14
C THR A 275 28.71 -13.44 2.47
N LYS A 276 29.22 -13.81 3.67
CA LYS A 276 29.20 -15.20 4.10
C LYS A 276 27.78 -15.72 4.29
N CYS A 277 26.90 -14.92 4.92
CA CYS A 277 25.50 -15.26 5.06
C CYS A 277 24.85 -15.49 3.70
N PHE A 278 25.04 -14.59 2.75
CA PHE A 278 24.51 -14.68 1.40
C PHE A 278 25.01 -15.94 0.67
N LEU A 279 26.33 -16.17 0.64
CA LEU A 279 26.89 -17.33 -0.03
C LEU A 279 26.53 -18.68 0.64
N ASN A 280 26.32 -18.69 1.96
CA ASN A 280 25.83 -19.86 2.68
C ASN A 280 24.35 -20.12 2.37
N VAL A 281 23.52 -19.07 2.30
CA VAL A 281 22.12 -19.18 1.85
C VAL A 281 22.07 -19.75 0.44
N LEU A 282 22.83 -19.21 -0.50
CA LEU A 282 22.88 -19.73 -1.86
C LEU A 282 23.27 -21.21 -1.92
N SER A 283 24.21 -21.64 -1.07
CA SER A 283 24.63 -23.05 -1.04
C SER A 283 23.55 -24.03 -0.54
N GLN A 284 22.50 -23.51 0.10
CA GLN A 284 21.36 -24.31 0.57
C GLN A 284 20.19 -24.33 -0.42
N ILE A 285 20.06 -23.27 -1.25
CA ILE A 285 18.92 -23.14 -2.16
C ILE A 285 19.26 -23.47 -3.61
N ILE A 286 20.52 -23.40 -4.01
CA ILE A 286 20.98 -23.78 -5.35
C ILE A 286 21.20 -25.29 -5.39
N THR A 287 20.53 -25.96 -6.31
CA THR A 287 20.65 -27.38 -6.62
C THR A 287 21.24 -27.57 -8.03
N GLU A 288 21.44 -28.83 -8.46
CA GLU A 288 21.88 -29.13 -9.83
C GLU A 288 20.85 -28.70 -10.90
N ASP A 289 19.58 -28.59 -10.52
CA ASP A 289 18.48 -28.22 -11.41
C ASP A 289 18.20 -26.71 -11.40
N THR A 290 18.93 -25.91 -10.59
CA THR A 290 18.68 -24.46 -10.50
C THR A 290 19.30 -23.73 -11.69
N GLU A 291 18.46 -23.11 -12.51
CA GLU A 291 18.87 -22.34 -13.68
C GLU A 291 18.95 -20.84 -13.40
N ILE A 292 18.01 -20.32 -12.59
CA ILE A 292 17.89 -18.88 -12.32
C ILE A 292 17.81 -18.63 -10.82
N VAL A 293 18.57 -17.64 -10.37
CA VAL A 293 18.45 -17.05 -9.03
C VAL A 293 18.11 -15.59 -9.15
N THR A 294 16.93 -15.21 -8.66
CA THR A 294 16.48 -13.82 -8.66
C THR A 294 16.66 -13.21 -7.28
N ILE A 295 17.29 -12.04 -7.25
CA ILE A 295 17.61 -11.28 -6.04
C ILE A 295 16.79 -9.99 -6.02
N TYR A 296 16.11 -9.74 -4.90
CA TYR A 296 15.35 -8.52 -4.68
C TYR A 296 15.97 -7.73 -3.53
N SER A 297 16.65 -6.62 -3.87
CA SER A 297 17.30 -5.77 -2.88
C SER A 297 16.27 -4.97 -2.08
N GLY A 298 16.52 -4.91 -0.76
CA GLY A 298 15.72 -4.10 0.16
C GLY A 298 16.15 -2.63 0.17
N LYS A 299 15.42 -1.83 0.93
CA LYS A 299 15.66 -0.39 1.04
C LYS A 299 17.07 -0.03 1.55
N ASP A 300 17.62 -0.87 2.44
CA ASP A 300 18.87 -0.60 3.15
C ASP A 300 20.09 -1.22 2.45
N LEU A 301 19.91 -1.89 1.30
CA LEU A 301 21.00 -2.41 0.47
C LEU A 301 21.09 -1.61 -0.83
N SER A 302 22.21 -0.91 -1.03
CA SER A 302 22.44 -0.16 -2.25
C SER A 302 22.53 -1.08 -3.47
N GLU A 303 22.16 -0.58 -4.65
CA GLU A 303 22.30 -1.32 -5.90
C GLU A 303 23.76 -1.73 -6.15
N GLU A 304 24.71 -0.82 -5.88
CA GLU A 304 26.14 -1.07 -6.04
C GLU A 304 26.62 -2.21 -5.14
N ASP A 305 26.19 -2.26 -3.87
CA ASP A 305 26.59 -3.31 -2.95
C ASP A 305 25.89 -4.64 -3.27
N CYS A 306 24.65 -4.59 -3.74
CA CYS A 306 23.94 -5.77 -4.25
C CYS A 306 24.71 -6.40 -5.43
N LEU A 307 25.11 -5.59 -6.42
CA LEU A 307 25.85 -6.06 -7.58
C LEU A 307 27.22 -6.65 -7.19
N LYS A 308 27.91 -6.09 -6.17
CA LYS A 308 29.17 -6.66 -5.66
C LYS A 308 28.98 -8.07 -5.07
N GLU A 309 27.85 -8.30 -4.38
CA GLU A 309 27.54 -9.63 -3.85
C GLU A 309 27.21 -10.62 -4.98
N ILE A 310 26.46 -10.17 -5.98
CA ILE A 310 26.13 -10.97 -7.17
C ILE A 310 27.40 -11.38 -7.93
N ASP A 311 28.36 -10.46 -8.16
CA ASP A 311 29.65 -10.77 -8.80
C ASP A 311 30.43 -11.88 -8.08
N LYS A 312 30.31 -11.97 -6.74
CA LYS A 312 30.89 -13.07 -5.96
C LYS A 312 30.12 -14.38 -6.16
N ALA A 313 28.80 -14.31 -6.25
CA ALA A 313 27.95 -15.47 -6.46
C ALA A 313 28.13 -16.06 -7.86
N GLU A 314 28.18 -15.24 -8.90
CA GLU A 314 28.44 -15.67 -10.29
C GLU A 314 29.79 -16.39 -10.44
N LYS A 315 30.83 -15.90 -9.74
CA LYS A 315 32.13 -16.61 -9.71
C LYS A 315 32.07 -17.98 -9.07
N LYS A 316 31.19 -18.18 -8.11
CA LYS A 316 31.01 -19.45 -7.39
C LYS A 316 30.06 -20.40 -8.11
N TYR A 317 29.05 -19.85 -8.82
CA TYR A 317 28.02 -20.59 -9.52
C TYR A 317 27.93 -20.12 -10.98
N PRO A 318 28.93 -20.46 -11.83
CA PRO A 318 29.04 -19.94 -13.21
C PRO A 318 27.94 -20.44 -14.15
N ASP A 319 27.26 -21.54 -13.79
CA ASP A 319 26.19 -22.14 -14.59
C ASP A 319 24.79 -21.63 -14.23
N VAL A 320 24.69 -20.76 -13.19
CA VAL A 320 23.43 -20.18 -12.71
C VAL A 320 23.30 -18.73 -13.21
N THR A 321 22.17 -18.39 -13.76
CA THR A 321 21.85 -17.02 -14.14
C THR A 321 21.36 -16.22 -12.94
N PHE A 322 21.99 -15.08 -12.65
CA PHE A 322 21.56 -14.18 -11.58
C PHE A 322 20.82 -12.98 -12.15
N GLU A 323 19.58 -12.77 -11.67
CA GLU A 323 18.79 -11.57 -11.98
C GLU A 323 18.62 -10.72 -10.72
N THR A 324 18.49 -9.40 -10.90
CA THR A 324 18.31 -8.49 -9.78
C THR A 324 17.19 -7.49 -10.02
N TYR A 325 16.40 -7.25 -8.98
CA TYR A 325 15.33 -6.26 -8.95
C TYR A 325 15.40 -5.46 -7.65
N GLN A 326 15.08 -4.19 -7.72
CA GLN A 326 14.96 -3.36 -6.52
C GLN A 326 13.56 -3.54 -5.91
N GLY A 327 13.46 -4.37 -4.86
CA GLY A 327 12.19 -4.60 -4.16
C GLY A 327 11.79 -3.45 -3.23
N GLY A 328 12.78 -2.83 -2.59
CA GLY A 328 12.58 -1.70 -1.66
C GLY A 328 11.90 -2.07 -0.34
N GLN A 329 11.85 -3.36 0.01
CA GLN A 329 11.26 -3.85 1.26
C GLN A 329 12.07 -3.39 2.47
N PRO A 330 11.40 -3.03 3.59
CA PRO A 330 12.06 -2.74 4.85
C PRO A 330 12.50 -4.03 5.56
N LEU A 331 13.41 -3.93 6.51
CA LEU A 331 13.85 -4.99 7.43
C LEU A 331 14.64 -6.15 6.80
N TYR A 332 14.51 -6.37 5.51
CA TYR A 332 15.18 -7.44 4.78
C TYR A 332 16.06 -6.84 3.69
N PRO A 333 17.39 -6.77 3.91
CA PRO A 333 18.35 -6.34 2.89
C PRO A 333 18.22 -7.12 1.59
N MET A 334 17.81 -8.40 1.64
CA MET A 334 17.73 -9.21 0.44
C MET A 334 16.65 -10.29 0.56
N PHE A 335 15.83 -10.42 -0.50
CA PHE A 335 15.03 -11.61 -0.77
C PHE A 335 15.61 -12.35 -1.97
N ILE A 336 15.52 -13.67 -1.97
CA ILE A 336 16.15 -14.54 -2.96
C ILE A 336 15.17 -15.64 -3.35
N SER A 337 14.94 -15.82 -4.65
CA SER A 337 14.26 -17.00 -5.19
C SER A 337 15.16 -17.77 -6.14
N ALA A 338 15.05 -19.09 -6.13
CA ALA A 338 15.78 -20.01 -7.00
C ALA A 338 14.78 -20.91 -7.73
N GLU A 339 14.95 -21.05 -9.04
CA GLU A 339 14.12 -21.83 -9.98
C GLU A 339 14.97 -22.76 -10.84
#